data_f21a1ea1212d57ffe2a82c20722cc2b5
#
_entry.id   f21a1ea1212d57ffe2a82c20722cc2b5
#
_cell.length_a   1.000
_cell.length_b   1.000
_cell.length_c   1.000
_cell.angle_alpha   90.00
_cell.angle_beta   90.00
_cell.angle_gamma   90.00
#
_symmetry.space_group_name_H-M   'P 1'
#
loop_
_entity.id
_entity.type
_entity.pdbx_description
1 polymer ?
#
loop_
_entity_poly.entity_id
_entity_poly.type
_entity_poly.pdbx_seq_one_letter_code
_entity_poly.pdbx_strand_id
1 'polypeptide(L)' 'MGLTYARKSVFHVYRNLTATYLYLTPQRALIFPHSCMEDPDKLWALLEKRLPKENRTVL' A
#
# COMPACT_ATOMS: atom_id res chain seq x y z
N MET A 1 3.52 -11.41 18.53
CA MET A 1 4.01 -12.04 17.32
C MET A 1 3.37 -11.52 16.05
N GLY A 2 2.08 -11.74 15.90
CA GLY A 2 1.38 -11.40 14.69
C GLY A 2 1.41 -9.91 14.36
N LEU A 3 1.32 -9.05 15.35
CA LEU A 3 1.29 -7.61 15.12
C LEU A 3 2.59 -7.09 14.52
N THR A 4 3.70 -7.53 15.07
CA THR A 4 5.00 -7.13 14.56
C THR A 4 5.22 -7.69 13.16
N TYR A 5 4.77 -8.89 12.96
CA TYR A 5 4.89 -9.54 11.67
C TYR A 5 4.10 -8.81 10.58
N ALA A 6 2.88 -8.40 10.92
CA ALA A 6 2.04 -7.71 9.95
C ALA A 6 2.68 -6.41 9.46
N ARG A 7 3.33 -5.69 10.36
CA ARG A 7 4.00 -4.45 9.99
C ARG A 7 5.17 -4.69 9.04
N LYS A 8 5.92 -5.75 9.27
CA LYS A 8 7.07 -6.08 8.45
C LYS A 8 6.70 -6.76 7.15
N SER A 9 5.48 -7.26 7.03
CA SER A 9 5.08 -7.97 5.83
C SER A 9 4.82 -7.05 4.64
N VAL A 10 4.70 -5.75 4.88
CA VAL A 10 4.53 -4.80 3.77
C VAL A 10 5.90 -4.31 3.31
N PHE A 11 6.25 -4.68 2.09
CA PHE A 11 7.53 -4.30 1.51
C PHE A 11 7.52 -2.87 1.01
N HIS A 12 6.50 -2.52 0.21
CA HIS A 12 6.41 -1.19 -0.36
C HIS A 12 5.02 -0.98 -0.92
N VAL A 13 4.58 0.28 -1.00
CA VAL A 13 3.33 0.63 -1.65
C VAL A 13 3.59 1.64 -2.75
N TYR A 14 2.94 1.44 -3.88
CA TYR A 14 3.00 2.34 -5.02
C TYR A 14 1.60 2.79 -5.37
N ARG A 15 1.49 4.00 -5.85
CA ARG A 15 0.21 4.53 -6.29
C ARG A 15 0.38 5.28 -7.59
N ASN A 16 -0.57 5.06 -8.51
CA ASN A 16 -0.67 5.91 -9.69
C ASN A 16 -2.12 6.37 -9.82
N LEU A 17 -2.48 6.96 -10.96
CA LEU A 17 -3.82 7.51 -11.16
C LEU A 17 -4.90 6.44 -11.22
N THR A 18 -4.56 5.22 -11.52
CA THR A 18 -5.55 4.17 -11.76
C THR A 18 -5.57 3.10 -10.69
N ALA A 19 -4.51 2.93 -9.92
CA ALA A 19 -4.45 1.83 -8.97
C ALA A 19 -3.45 2.10 -7.85
N THR A 20 -3.64 1.36 -6.76
CA THR A 20 -2.70 1.29 -5.65
C THR A 20 -2.14 -0.12 -5.61
N TYR A 21 -0.82 -0.23 -5.50
CA TYR A 21 -0.13 -1.51 -5.48
C TYR A 21 0.51 -1.73 -4.12
N LEU A 22 0.10 -2.78 -3.44
CA LEU A 22 0.63 -3.12 -2.14
C LEU A 22 1.55 -4.32 -2.27
N TYR A 23 2.85 -4.08 -2.21
CA TYR A 23 3.83 -5.15 -2.31
C TYR A 23 4.11 -5.75 -0.94
N LEU A 24 3.82 -7.03 -0.82
CA LEU A 24 4.14 -7.77 0.40
C LEU A 24 5.57 -8.28 0.35
N THR A 25 6.04 -8.61 -0.84
CA THR A 25 7.42 -8.98 -1.11
C THR A 25 7.77 -8.39 -2.46
N PRO A 26 9.05 -8.36 -2.86
CA PRO A 26 9.41 -7.88 -4.20
C PRO A 26 8.71 -8.63 -5.33
N GLN A 27 8.18 -9.81 -5.05
CA GLN A 27 7.57 -10.67 -6.07
C GLN A 27 6.06 -10.82 -5.92
N ARG A 28 5.46 -10.29 -4.86
CA ARG A 28 4.04 -10.43 -4.60
C ARG A 28 3.41 -9.09 -4.31
N ALA A 29 2.40 -8.75 -5.08
CA ALA A 29 1.68 -7.51 -4.89
C ALA A 29 0.18 -7.74 -4.94
N LEU A 30 -0.53 -6.95 -4.14
CA LEU A 30 -1.98 -6.85 -4.22
C LEU A 30 -2.28 -5.57 -5.00
N ILE A 31 -3.19 -5.65 -5.95
CA ILE A 31 -3.54 -4.51 -6.78
C ILE A 31 -4.95 -4.06 -6.43
N PHE A 32 -5.09 -2.78 -6.11
CA PHE A 32 -6.37 -2.18 -5.78
C PHE A 32 -6.73 -1.14 -6.84
N PRO A 33 -7.49 -1.53 -7.88
CA PRO A 33 -7.91 -0.58 -8.92
C PRO A 33 -8.79 0.50 -8.32
N HIS A 34 -8.49 1.76 -8.59
CA HIS A 34 -9.26 2.86 -8.02
C HIS A 34 -10.71 2.88 -8.51
N SER A 35 -10.96 2.33 -9.68
CA SER A 35 -12.33 2.24 -10.21
C SER A 35 -13.22 1.31 -9.41
N CYS A 36 -12.63 0.41 -8.63
CA CYS A 36 -13.36 -0.52 -7.77
C CYS A 36 -13.43 -0.05 -6.32
N MET A 37 -12.91 1.12 -6.03
CA MET A 37 -12.85 1.67 -4.68
C MET A 37 -13.70 2.91 -4.57
N GLU A 38 -14.41 3.05 -3.44
CA GLU A 38 -15.21 4.25 -3.21
C GLU A 38 -14.31 5.46 -2.96
N ASP A 39 -13.23 5.26 -2.20
CA ASP A 39 -12.36 6.35 -1.82
C ASP A 39 -10.91 5.86 -1.75
N PRO A 40 -10.22 5.85 -2.89
CA PRO A 40 -8.82 5.42 -2.90
C PRO A 40 -7.90 6.34 -2.09
N ASP A 41 -8.25 7.61 -1.97
CA ASP A 41 -7.45 8.54 -1.17
C ASP A 41 -7.49 8.18 0.31
N LYS A 42 -8.62 7.66 0.77
CA LYS A 42 -8.76 7.26 2.16
C LYS A 42 -7.83 6.08 2.47
N LEU A 43 -7.75 5.12 1.57
CA LEU A 43 -6.82 4.01 1.75
C LEU A 43 -5.38 4.53 1.79
N TRP A 44 -5.03 5.43 0.88
CA TRP A 44 -3.69 5.98 0.84
C TRP A 44 -3.36 6.72 2.13
N ALA A 45 -4.31 7.47 2.66
CA ALA A 45 -4.11 8.19 3.91
C ALA A 45 -3.82 7.24 5.07
N LEU A 46 -4.51 6.09 5.11
CA LEU A 46 -4.24 5.08 6.12
C LEU A 46 -2.85 4.49 5.98
N LEU A 47 -2.44 4.24 4.75
CA LEU A 47 -1.09 3.73 4.49
C LEU A 47 -0.03 4.75 4.88
N GLU A 48 -0.28 6.01 4.65
CA GLU A 48 0.64 7.07 5.03
C GLU A 48 0.86 7.13 6.54
N LYS A 49 -0.17 6.81 7.31
CA LYS A 49 -0.04 6.79 8.77
C LYS A 49 0.74 5.58 9.25
N ARG A 50 0.70 4.49 8.52
CA ARG A 50 1.26 3.23 8.97
C ARG A 50 2.64 2.95 8.45
N LEU A 51 2.99 3.50 7.30
CA LEU A 51 4.25 3.22 6.65
C LEU A 51 5.11 4.48 6.58
N PRO A 52 6.42 4.35 6.77
CA PRO A 52 7.31 5.49 6.61
C PRO A 52 7.35 5.92 5.16
N LYS A 53 7.76 7.17 4.95
CA LYS A 53 7.79 7.78 3.63
C LYS A 53 8.62 6.98 2.63
N GLU A 54 9.69 6.37 3.08
CA GLU A 54 10.58 5.59 2.23
C GLU A 54 9.96 4.30 1.72
N ASN A 55 8.84 3.87 2.30
CA ASN A 55 8.10 2.69 1.86
C ASN A 55 6.90 3.05 0.99
N ARG A 56 6.78 4.30 0.57
CA ARG A 56 5.66 4.78 -0.23
C ARG A 56 6.16 5.55 -1.44
N THR A 57 5.55 5.31 -2.58
CA THR A 57 5.89 6.01 -3.81
C THR A 57 4.64 6.36 -4.59
N VAL A 58 4.52 7.61 -4.98
CA VAL A 58 3.45 8.06 -5.88
C VAL A 58 4.07 8.20 -7.27
N LEU A 59 3.52 7.43 -8.19
CA LEU A 59 4.04 7.41 -9.56
C LEU A 59 3.43 8.47 -10.45
#